data_ae63f2a9eefeebf38d0deef1f52a26ad
#
_entry.id   ae63f2a9eefeebf38d0deef1f52a26ad
#
_cell.length_a   1.000
_cell.length_b   1.000
_cell.length_c   1.000
_cell.angle_alpha   90.00
_cell.angle_beta   90.00
_cell.angle_gamma   90.00
#
_symmetry.space_group_name_H-M   'P 1'
#
loop_
_entity.id
_entity.type
_entity.pdbx_description
1 polymer ?
#
loop_
_entity_poly.entity_id
_entity_poly.type
_entity_poly.pdbx_seq_one_letter_code
_entity_poly.pdbx_strand_id
1 'polypeptide(L)'
;MRVIGYTWAGVRTSDLKSTARFFAEYLGLSVSYEGKGLVQFEMPSGQLFEVFGSESRYYRLHSCPVLAFQVEDVRQARMELASRGIEFETDLEGDEAEAWTYFRGPDGYLYELWQTARAFNALPRDQ
;
A
#
# COMPACT_ATOMS: atom_id res chain seq x y z
N MET A 1 -3.13 11.87 -15.83
CA MET A 1 -2.94 11.31 -14.48
C MET A 1 -1.76 11.99 -13.81
N ARG A 2 -1.87 12.20 -12.53
CA ARG A 2 -0.79 12.80 -11.75
C ARG A 2 -0.52 11.98 -10.50
N VAL A 3 0.70 11.48 -10.39
CA VAL A 3 1.17 10.81 -9.17
C VAL A 3 1.62 11.89 -8.18
N ILE A 4 1.09 11.84 -6.98
CA ILE A 4 1.40 12.83 -5.94
C ILE A 4 2.30 12.27 -4.84
N GLY A 5 2.65 11.01 -4.89
CA GLY A 5 3.60 10.41 -3.96
C GLY A 5 3.51 8.91 -3.93
N TYR A 6 4.44 8.28 -3.21
CA TYR A 6 4.33 6.87 -2.85
C TYR A 6 4.20 6.82 -1.34
N THR A 7 3.01 6.58 -0.85
CA THR A 7 2.64 6.80 0.55
C THR A 7 2.14 5.53 1.24
N TRP A 8 2.26 4.38 0.58
CA TRP A 8 1.87 3.10 1.14
C TRP A 8 2.81 2.03 0.59
N ALA A 9 3.16 1.06 1.42
CA ALA A 9 3.88 -0.13 1.00
C ALA A 9 3.31 -1.34 1.74
N GLY A 10 3.39 -2.51 1.11
CA GLY A 10 2.89 -3.74 1.72
C GLY A 10 3.83 -4.91 1.47
N VAL A 11 3.86 -5.82 2.43
CA VAL A 11 4.63 -7.07 2.36
C VAL A 11 3.77 -8.20 2.92
N ARG A 12 4.17 -9.44 2.68
CA ARG A 12 3.51 -10.58 3.30
C ARG A 12 4.48 -11.39 4.15
N THR A 13 3.92 -12.14 5.07
CA THR A 13 4.70 -13.04 5.91
C THR A 13 3.89 -14.29 6.24
N SER A 14 4.57 -15.42 6.36
CA SER A 14 3.94 -16.65 6.84
C SER A 14 3.79 -16.65 8.37
N ASP A 15 4.40 -15.71 9.07
CA ASP A 15 4.33 -15.57 10.53
C ASP A 15 4.05 -14.11 10.88
N LEU A 16 2.78 -13.74 10.88
CA LEU A 16 2.37 -12.35 11.08
C LEU A 16 2.79 -11.82 12.44
N LYS A 17 2.61 -12.62 13.49
CA LYS A 17 2.91 -12.20 14.85
C LYS A 17 4.40 -11.87 15.02
N SER A 18 5.27 -12.75 14.55
CA SER A 18 6.71 -12.58 14.66
C SER A 18 7.20 -11.41 13.81
N THR A 19 6.68 -11.28 12.59
CA THR A 19 7.10 -10.21 11.67
C THR A 19 6.63 -8.85 12.18
N ALA A 20 5.38 -8.75 12.64
CA ALA A 20 4.86 -7.51 13.18
C ALA A 20 5.64 -7.08 14.43
N ARG A 21 5.98 -8.03 15.28
CA ARG A 21 6.79 -7.77 16.45
C ARG A 21 8.16 -7.23 16.09
N PHE A 22 8.78 -7.77 15.05
CA PHE A 22 10.06 -7.28 14.54
C PHE A 22 9.97 -5.78 14.17
N PHE A 23 8.97 -5.40 13.38
CA PHE A 23 8.82 -4.02 12.96
C PHE A 23 8.49 -3.09 14.12
N ALA A 24 7.63 -3.54 15.04
CA ALA A 24 7.26 -2.73 16.19
C ALA A 24 8.40 -2.56 17.19
N GLU A 25 9.05 -3.65 17.56
CA GLU A 25 10.04 -3.63 18.65
C GLU A 25 11.45 -3.29 18.16
N TYR A 26 11.87 -3.81 17.01
CA TYR A 26 13.24 -3.61 16.54
C TYR A 26 13.38 -2.32 15.74
N LEU A 27 12.42 -2.01 14.88
CA LEU A 27 12.45 -0.78 14.10
C LEU A 27 11.66 0.37 14.75
N GLY A 28 10.93 0.08 15.80
CA GLY A 28 10.19 1.11 16.53
C GLY A 28 9.00 1.69 15.77
N LEU A 29 8.44 0.95 14.82
CA LEU A 29 7.30 1.45 14.06
C LEU A 29 6.03 1.46 14.90
N SER A 30 5.20 2.47 14.70
CA SER A 30 3.94 2.62 15.42
C SER A 30 2.84 1.83 14.74
N VAL A 31 2.18 0.95 15.50
CA VAL A 31 1.02 0.20 15.01
C VAL A 31 -0.20 1.12 14.99
N SER A 32 -0.84 1.25 13.84
CA SER A 32 -2.05 2.05 13.69
C SER A 32 -3.31 1.20 13.57
N TYR A 33 -3.18 -0.09 13.23
CA TYR A 33 -4.32 -0.99 13.13
C TYR A 33 -3.84 -2.43 13.21
N GLU A 34 -4.58 -3.27 13.92
CA GLU A 34 -4.39 -4.72 13.92
C GLU A 34 -5.72 -5.40 13.60
N GLY A 35 -5.69 -6.29 12.65
CA GLY A 35 -6.83 -7.10 12.29
C GLY A 35 -6.40 -8.53 12.02
N LYS A 36 -7.37 -9.35 11.66
CA LYS A 36 -7.09 -10.73 11.31
C LYS A 36 -6.33 -10.77 9.96
N GLY A 37 -5.10 -11.23 10.02
CA GLY A 37 -4.28 -11.31 8.83
C GLY A 37 -3.63 -10.00 8.40
N LEU A 38 -3.65 -8.97 9.24
CA LEU A 38 -3.12 -7.66 8.87
C LEU A 38 -2.63 -6.89 10.09
N VAL A 39 -1.43 -6.34 9.98
CA VAL A 39 -0.97 -5.29 10.90
C VAL A 39 -0.55 -4.09 10.07
N GLN A 40 -1.11 -2.94 10.40
CA GLN A 40 -0.79 -1.69 9.73
C GLN A 40 0.08 -0.83 10.63
N PHE A 41 1.15 -0.30 10.07
CA PHE A 41 2.04 0.65 10.74
C PHE A 41 1.91 2.00 10.08
N GLU A 42 2.04 3.04 10.89
CA GLU A 42 2.02 4.41 10.38
C GLU A 42 3.38 5.05 10.63
N MET A 43 3.96 5.63 9.59
CA MET A 43 5.23 6.34 9.67
C MET A 43 5.01 7.74 10.28
N PRO A 44 6.08 8.39 10.81
CA PRO A 44 5.93 9.73 11.38
C PRO A 44 5.31 10.75 10.43
N SER A 45 5.55 10.63 9.12
CA SER A 45 4.96 11.54 8.11
C SER A 45 3.59 11.08 7.61
N GLY A 46 3.06 9.97 8.14
CA GLY A 46 1.71 9.50 7.84
C GLY A 46 1.62 8.38 6.82
N GLN A 47 2.71 8.02 6.14
CA GLN A 47 2.69 6.90 5.20
C GLN A 47 2.37 5.61 5.93
N LEU A 48 1.73 4.70 5.22
CA LEU A 48 1.31 3.42 5.77
C LEU A 48 2.22 2.29 5.27
N PHE A 49 2.47 1.34 6.16
CA PHE A 49 3.16 0.10 5.84
C PHE A 49 2.34 -1.05 6.39
N GLU A 50 1.93 -1.97 5.53
CA GLU A 50 1.05 -3.07 5.91
C GLU A 50 1.74 -4.41 5.77
N VAL A 51 1.61 -5.24 6.80
CA VAL A 51 2.11 -6.62 6.80
C VAL A 51 0.92 -7.55 6.75
N PHE A 52 0.86 -8.37 5.70
CA PHE A 52 -0.25 -9.30 5.47
C PHE A 52 0.17 -10.71 5.88
N GLY A 53 -0.66 -11.34 6.73
CA GLY A 53 -0.54 -12.74 7.06
C GLY A 53 -1.37 -13.59 6.10
N SER A 54 -1.20 -14.91 6.18
CA SER A 54 -1.85 -15.86 5.27
C SER A 54 -3.38 -15.85 5.32
N GLU A 55 -3.97 -15.25 6.34
CA GLU A 55 -5.43 -15.11 6.44
C GLU A 55 -5.99 -13.97 5.61
N SER A 56 -5.14 -13.07 5.13
CA SER A 56 -5.58 -11.95 4.30
C SER A 56 -5.78 -12.37 2.85
N ARG A 57 -6.85 -11.88 2.25
CA ARG A 57 -7.08 -12.08 0.81
C ARG A 57 -6.04 -11.37 -0.06
N TYR A 58 -5.31 -10.41 0.51
CA TYR A 58 -4.24 -9.70 -0.19
C TYR A 58 -2.89 -10.40 -0.11
N TYR A 59 -2.80 -11.48 0.68
CA TYR A 59 -1.54 -12.21 0.85
C TYR A 59 -0.92 -12.61 -0.49
N ARG A 60 -1.73 -13.13 -1.41
CA ARG A 60 -1.26 -13.61 -2.72
C ARG A 60 -0.63 -12.52 -3.57
N LEU A 61 -1.00 -11.26 -3.33
CA LEU A 61 -0.53 -10.13 -4.13
C LEU A 61 0.84 -9.61 -3.69
N HIS A 62 1.29 -10.00 -2.53
CA HIS A 62 2.48 -9.42 -1.91
C HIS A 62 3.65 -10.40 -1.83
N SER A 63 3.86 -11.21 -2.90
CA SER A 63 5.00 -12.12 -2.98
C SER A 63 6.34 -11.37 -2.94
N CYS A 64 6.35 -10.12 -3.38
CA CYS A 64 7.44 -9.16 -3.19
C CYS A 64 6.85 -7.92 -2.53
N PRO A 65 7.67 -7.07 -1.91
CA PRO A 65 7.15 -5.79 -1.41
C PRO A 65 6.48 -5.01 -2.54
N VAL A 66 5.34 -4.41 -2.24
CA VAL A 66 4.53 -3.63 -3.20
C VAL A 66 4.50 -2.18 -2.77
N LEU A 67 4.81 -1.28 -3.69
CA LEU A 67 4.68 0.16 -3.50
C LEU A 67 3.36 0.64 -4.08
N ALA A 68 2.71 1.56 -3.40
CA ALA A 68 1.52 2.20 -3.90
C ALA A 68 1.82 3.66 -4.26
N PHE A 69 1.44 4.03 -5.47
CA PHE A 69 1.52 5.40 -5.93
C PHE A 69 0.18 6.07 -5.69
N GLN A 70 0.21 7.17 -4.96
CA GLN A 70 -0.99 7.94 -4.68
C GLN A 70 -1.33 8.83 -5.85
N VAL A 71 -2.61 8.83 -6.24
CA VAL A 71 -3.14 9.67 -7.31
C VAL A 71 -4.38 10.41 -6.80
N GLU A 72 -4.73 11.51 -7.46
CA GLU A 72 -5.90 12.29 -7.07
C GLU A 72 -7.20 11.57 -7.42
N ASP A 73 -7.22 10.89 -8.56
CA ASP A 73 -8.41 10.19 -9.05
C ASP A 73 -7.99 8.81 -9.58
N VAL A 74 -8.18 7.79 -8.76
CA VAL A 74 -7.73 6.44 -9.08
C VAL A 74 -8.58 5.83 -10.19
N ARG A 75 -9.86 6.19 -10.33
CA ARG A 75 -10.71 5.67 -11.39
C ARG A 75 -10.23 6.15 -12.74
N GLN A 76 -9.95 7.44 -12.84
CA GLN A 76 -9.43 8.03 -14.07
C GLN A 76 -8.04 7.50 -14.39
N ALA A 77 -7.16 7.40 -13.39
CA ALA A 77 -5.80 6.88 -13.57
C ALA A 77 -5.83 5.45 -14.09
N ARG A 78 -6.71 4.61 -13.52
CA ARG A 78 -6.88 3.23 -13.96
C ARG A 78 -7.31 3.15 -15.43
N MET A 79 -8.29 3.94 -15.80
CA MET A 79 -8.78 4.00 -17.19
C MET A 79 -7.67 4.44 -18.15
N GLU A 80 -6.91 5.45 -17.77
CA GLU A 80 -5.82 5.96 -18.60
C GLU A 80 -4.74 4.91 -18.82
N LEU A 81 -4.31 4.24 -17.77
CA LEU A 81 -3.30 3.20 -17.88
C LEU A 81 -3.81 1.98 -18.66
N ALA A 82 -5.05 1.58 -18.42
CA ALA A 82 -5.65 0.47 -19.17
C ALA A 82 -5.71 0.78 -20.66
N SER A 83 -6.00 2.03 -21.03
CA SER A 83 -6.04 2.44 -22.44
C SER A 83 -4.66 2.38 -23.09
N ARG A 84 -3.60 2.35 -22.30
CA ARG A 84 -2.23 2.21 -22.79
C ARG A 84 -1.72 0.76 -22.72
N GLY A 85 -2.60 -0.17 -22.41
CA GLY A 85 -2.26 -1.60 -22.40
C GLY A 85 -1.74 -2.12 -21.07
N ILE A 86 -1.83 -1.36 -19.99
CA ILE A 86 -1.41 -1.83 -18.69
C ILE A 86 -2.44 -2.82 -18.13
N GLU A 87 -1.97 -3.96 -17.65
CA GLU A 87 -2.81 -4.99 -17.06
C GLU A 87 -3.05 -4.69 -15.58
N PHE A 88 -4.32 -4.82 -15.14
CA PHE A 88 -4.68 -4.71 -13.75
C PHE A 88 -5.00 -6.09 -13.17
N GLU A 89 -4.40 -6.40 -12.03
CA GLU A 89 -4.59 -7.67 -11.34
C GLU A 89 -5.89 -7.73 -10.56
N THR A 90 -6.42 -6.58 -10.16
CA THR A 90 -7.63 -6.49 -9.35
C THR A 90 -8.58 -5.46 -9.94
N ASP A 91 -9.85 -5.60 -9.59
CA ASP A 91 -10.81 -4.53 -9.80
C ASP A 91 -10.48 -3.37 -8.87
N LEU A 92 -11.13 -2.26 -9.11
CA LEU A 92 -11.06 -1.13 -8.18
C LEU A 92 -11.77 -1.52 -6.88
N GLU A 93 -11.10 -1.33 -5.76
CA GLU A 93 -11.61 -1.68 -4.44
C GLU A 93 -11.65 -0.45 -3.54
N GLY A 94 -12.38 -0.58 -2.44
CA GLY A 94 -12.54 0.52 -1.49
C GLY A 94 -13.82 1.29 -1.71
N ASP A 95 -13.81 2.55 -1.33
CA ASP A 95 -14.97 3.44 -1.42
C ASP A 95 -14.54 4.80 -2.01
N GLU A 96 -15.41 5.81 -1.88
CA GLU A 96 -15.09 7.14 -2.43
C GLU A 96 -13.97 7.85 -1.68
N ALA A 97 -13.78 7.54 -0.40
CA ALA A 97 -12.75 8.17 0.43
C ALA A 97 -11.38 7.54 0.21
N GLU A 98 -11.35 6.20 0.13
CA GLU A 98 -10.11 5.46 -0.12
C GLU A 98 -10.40 4.35 -1.11
N ALA A 99 -9.66 4.33 -2.21
CA ALA A 99 -9.82 3.32 -3.25
C ALA A 99 -8.46 2.93 -3.79
N TRP A 100 -8.32 1.67 -4.18
CA TRP A 100 -7.04 1.14 -4.65
C TRP A 100 -7.25 0.06 -5.71
N THR A 101 -6.19 -0.17 -6.50
CA THR A 101 -6.16 -1.21 -7.52
C THR A 101 -4.71 -1.58 -7.80
N TYR A 102 -4.47 -2.82 -8.17
CA TYR A 102 -3.12 -3.33 -8.43
C TYR A 102 -2.89 -3.51 -9.92
N PHE A 103 -1.69 -3.14 -10.37
CA PHE A 103 -1.32 -3.26 -11.78
C PHE A 103 0.08 -3.83 -11.93
N ARG A 104 0.35 -4.39 -13.13
CA ARG A 104 1.67 -4.93 -13.48
C ARG A 104 2.49 -3.87 -14.21
N GLY A 105 3.71 -3.64 -13.73
CA GLY A 105 4.65 -2.81 -14.44
C GLY A 105 5.32 -3.57 -15.59
N PRO A 106 6.04 -2.88 -16.47
CA PRO A 106 6.77 -3.54 -17.56
C PRO A 106 7.92 -4.43 -17.06
N ASP A 107 8.32 -4.26 -15.81
CA ASP A 107 9.31 -5.09 -15.13
C ASP A 107 8.71 -6.41 -14.61
N GLY A 108 7.40 -6.59 -14.74
CA GLY A 108 6.68 -7.76 -14.26
C GLY A 108 6.29 -7.69 -12.80
N TYR A 109 6.72 -6.66 -12.07
CA TYR A 109 6.36 -6.52 -10.66
C TYR A 109 4.99 -5.89 -10.49
N LEU A 110 4.37 -6.19 -9.36
CA LEU A 110 3.07 -5.65 -8.98
C LEU A 110 3.25 -4.33 -8.25
N TYR A 111 2.42 -3.37 -8.61
CA TYR A 111 2.34 -2.06 -7.97
C TYR A 111 0.89 -1.74 -7.67
N GLU A 112 0.66 -0.73 -6.87
CA GLU A 112 -0.68 -0.30 -6.52
C GLU A 112 -0.86 1.18 -6.87
N LEU A 113 -2.07 1.51 -7.33
CA LEU A 113 -2.53 2.89 -7.36
C LEU A 113 -3.53 3.05 -6.23
N TRP A 114 -3.48 4.17 -5.51
CA TRP A 114 -4.49 4.44 -4.51
C TRP A 114 -4.81 5.92 -4.41
N GLN A 115 -6.01 6.16 -3.94
CA GLN A 115 -6.57 7.46 -3.69
C GLN A 115 -6.96 7.50 -2.22
N THR A 116 -6.60 8.56 -1.53
CA THR A 116 -6.95 8.73 -0.12
C THR A 116 -7.12 10.21 0.18
N ALA A 117 -7.99 10.50 1.14
CA ALA A 117 -8.15 11.85 1.67
C ALA A 117 -7.13 12.17 2.76
N ARG A 118 -6.28 11.21 3.13
CA ARG A 118 -5.27 11.42 4.18
C ARG A 118 -4.27 12.49 3.75
N ALA A 119 -3.89 13.33 4.70
CA ALA A 119 -2.80 14.27 4.50
C ALA A 119 -1.50 13.66 5.02
N PHE A 120 -0.40 13.95 4.33
CA PHE A 120 0.92 13.47 4.70
C PHE A 120 1.81 14.68 5.00
N ASN A 121 2.50 14.61 6.13
CA ASN A 121 3.33 15.71 6.60
C ASN A 121 4.80 15.40 6.33
N ALA A 122 5.54 16.40 5.86
CA ALA A 122 6.98 16.27 5.73
C ALA A 122 7.60 16.13 7.12
N LEU A 123 8.69 15.33 7.22
CA LEU A 123 9.45 15.24 8.46
C LEU A 123 10.18 16.57 8.68
N PRO A 124 10.34 16.99 9.96
CA PRO A 124 11.18 18.15 10.27
C PRO A 124 12.61 17.91 9.79
N ARG A 125 13.21 18.95 9.22
CA ARG A 125 14.56 18.86 8.65
C ARG A 125 15.66 18.79 9.71
N ASP A 126 15.35 19.25 10.89
CA ASP A 126 16.31 19.39 11.99
C ASP A 126 16.36 18.18 12.92
N GLN A 127 15.89 17.07 12.46
CA GLN A 127 15.83 15.85 13.27
C GLN A 127 17.08 14.99 13.07
#